data_00bac3c5f13a7d26f6f228aed2ce2efc
#
_entry.id   00bac3c5f13a7d26f6f228aed2ce2efc
#
_cell.length_a   1.000
_cell.length_b   1.000
_cell.length_c   1.000
_cell.angle_alpha   90.00
_cell.angle_beta   90.00
_cell.angle_gamma   90.00
#
_symmetry.space_group_name_H-M   'P 1'
#
loop_
_entity.id
_entity.type
_entity.pdbx_description
1 polymer ?
#
loop_
_entity_poly.entity_id
_entity_poly.type
_entity_poly.pdbx_seq_one_letter_code
_entity_poly.pdbx_strand_id
1 'polypeptide(L)'
;MRIAILWTELSGYLNACLKELAGRPGVELFVGHQVSSQDAPFALSQFEWIENRLMWRDQRSLRGIATRLKEFNPDVLVFSGWHVRGYRDAARAFKGKAWRVMTMDNCWLGTLKQMLAVIAAPAFPRPLADAVWVSGERQAVFARKLRFEQRVILNGLYSCDSSAFHAARLERIADGNTRELKFLFVGRLAREKGIRVLAQAYSAYRARVSAPWPLICCGTGSMETVLDGQPGIEMTGFIQPSELPRLMSSAACLVLPSDFEPWAVVVHEAACAGLPVLASNRVGSAIHLVQPGYNGYLFDSQDTEGLAGLMQAMTEMSEPNWRKMSDASFQLSHQYSTERWADILLEGYSMAMSADSSSR
;
A
#
# COMPACT_ATOMS: atom_id res chain seq x y z
N MET A 1 -5.36 7.22 -25.23
CA MET A 1 -4.08 6.70 -24.73
C MET A 1 -4.29 5.28 -24.24
N ARG A 2 -3.49 4.33 -24.72
CA ARG A 2 -3.58 2.90 -24.36
C ARG A 2 -2.54 2.57 -23.28
N ILE A 3 -3.01 2.11 -22.13
CA ILE A 3 -2.17 1.81 -20.97
C ILE A 3 -2.27 0.32 -20.66
N ALA A 4 -1.15 -0.39 -20.69
CA ALA A 4 -1.07 -1.78 -20.27
C ALA A 4 -0.41 -1.86 -18.89
N ILE A 5 -1.07 -2.55 -17.96
CA ILE A 5 -0.58 -2.78 -16.59
C ILE A 5 -0.39 -4.27 -16.37
N LEU A 6 0.83 -4.69 -16.09
CA LEU A 6 1.20 -6.06 -15.74
C LEU A 6 1.50 -6.14 -14.25
N TRP A 7 0.59 -6.74 -13.49
CA TRP A 7 0.67 -6.79 -12.03
C TRP A 7 0.68 -8.21 -11.52
N THR A 8 1.38 -8.49 -10.43
CA THR A 8 1.47 -9.85 -9.92
C THR A 8 0.15 -10.29 -9.32
N GLU A 9 -0.38 -9.56 -8.33
CA GLU A 9 -1.66 -9.86 -7.70
C GLU A 9 -2.50 -8.59 -7.58
N LEU A 10 -3.76 -8.67 -7.99
CA LEU A 10 -4.70 -7.59 -7.82
C LEU A 10 -5.24 -7.56 -6.39
N SER A 11 -5.43 -6.35 -5.87
CA SER A 11 -5.96 -6.08 -4.53
C SER A 11 -7.07 -5.03 -4.60
N GLY A 12 -7.87 -4.93 -3.54
CA GLY A 12 -8.97 -3.95 -3.48
C GLY A 12 -8.49 -2.50 -3.68
N TYR A 13 -7.36 -2.13 -3.10
CA TYR A 13 -6.79 -0.79 -3.26
C TYR A 13 -6.34 -0.51 -4.70
N LEU A 14 -5.77 -1.50 -5.39
CA LEU A 14 -5.39 -1.33 -6.79
C LEU A 14 -6.63 -1.23 -7.70
N ASN A 15 -7.72 -1.94 -7.37
CA ASN A 15 -8.97 -1.84 -8.11
C ASN A 15 -9.51 -0.39 -8.15
N ALA A 16 -9.48 0.31 -7.01
CA ALA A 16 -9.89 1.72 -6.95
C ALA A 16 -9.01 2.61 -7.85
N CYS A 17 -7.69 2.42 -7.80
CA CYS A 17 -6.73 3.13 -8.67
C CYS A 17 -6.96 2.85 -10.16
N LEU A 18 -7.23 1.59 -10.53
CA LEU A 18 -7.50 1.20 -11.91
C LEU A 18 -8.81 1.78 -12.43
N LYS A 19 -9.87 1.81 -11.60
CA LYS A 19 -11.15 2.45 -11.95
C LYS A 19 -10.99 3.94 -12.21
N GLU A 20 -10.25 4.63 -11.34
CA GLU A 20 -9.96 6.05 -11.53
C GLU A 20 -9.20 6.30 -12.83
N LEU A 21 -8.17 5.49 -13.13
CA LEU A 21 -7.39 5.62 -14.35
C LEU A 21 -8.24 5.33 -15.60
N ALA A 22 -9.08 4.29 -15.57
CA ALA A 22 -9.98 3.94 -16.68
C ALA A 22 -11.06 4.99 -16.92
N GLY A 23 -11.46 5.73 -15.87
CA GLY A 23 -12.41 6.85 -15.96
C GLY A 23 -11.86 8.10 -16.62
N ARG A 24 -10.54 8.19 -16.81
CA ARG A 24 -9.91 9.37 -17.43
C ARG A 24 -10.23 9.45 -18.94
N PRO A 25 -10.57 10.65 -19.47
CA PRO A 25 -10.95 10.81 -20.88
C PRO A 25 -9.88 10.26 -21.84
N GLY A 26 -10.31 9.38 -22.74
CA GLY A 26 -9.44 8.80 -23.78
C GLY A 26 -8.43 7.77 -23.30
N VAL A 27 -8.56 7.25 -22.06
CA VAL A 27 -7.77 6.13 -21.56
C VAL A 27 -8.46 4.81 -21.89
N GLU A 28 -7.71 3.91 -22.50
CA GLU A 28 -8.05 2.51 -22.73
C GLU A 28 -7.10 1.64 -21.92
N LEU A 29 -7.63 0.74 -21.10
CA LEU A 29 -6.84 -0.02 -20.13
C LEU A 29 -6.77 -1.51 -20.48
N PHE A 30 -5.55 -2.06 -20.45
CA PHE A 30 -5.29 -3.51 -20.48
C PHE A 30 -4.65 -3.92 -19.16
N VAL A 31 -5.21 -4.94 -18.48
CA VAL A 31 -4.65 -5.43 -17.21
C VAL A 31 -4.30 -6.91 -17.33
N GLY A 32 -3.02 -7.20 -17.16
CA GLY A 32 -2.53 -8.56 -17.01
C GLY A 32 -2.15 -8.85 -15.57
N HIS A 33 -2.63 -9.98 -15.00
CA HIS A 33 -2.33 -10.33 -13.62
C HIS A 33 -2.32 -11.83 -13.36
N GLN A 34 -1.62 -12.23 -12.28
CA GLN A 34 -1.67 -13.60 -11.78
C GLN A 34 -2.99 -13.85 -11.04
N VAL A 35 -3.46 -15.09 -11.06
CA VAL A 35 -4.57 -15.52 -10.20
C VAL A 35 -4.15 -15.39 -8.74
N SER A 36 -5.00 -14.77 -7.91
CA SER A 36 -4.73 -14.50 -6.47
C SER A 36 -4.30 -15.73 -5.71
N SER A 37 -3.37 -15.55 -4.77
CA SER A 37 -2.96 -16.58 -3.82
C SER A 37 -4.05 -16.85 -2.77
N GLN A 38 -3.92 -17.98 -2.04
CA GLN A 38 -4.84 -18.31 -0.93
C GLN A 38 -4.65 -17.38 0.28
N ASP A 39 -3.54 -16.65 0.36
CA ASP A 39 -3.19 -15.81 1.51
C ASP A 39 -3.98 -14.50 1.60
N ALA A 40 -4.60 -14.06 0.50
CA ALA A 40 -5.45 -12.87 0.45
C ALA A 40 -6.62 -13.12 -0.52
N PRO A 41 -7.73 -13.73 -0.06
CA PRO A 41 -8.83 -14.17 -0.89
C PRO A 41 -9.73 -13.01 -1.32
N PHE A 42 -9.19 -12.05 -2.07
CA PHE A 42 -9.99 -10.99 -2.68
C PHE A 42 -10.98 -11.56 -3.69
N ALA A 43 -12.23 -11.13 -3.62
CA ALA A 43 -13.25 -11.53 -4.58
C ALA A 43 -12.86 -11.06 -6.00
N LEU A 44 -12.62 -12.01 -6.92
CA LEU A 44 -12.24 -11.70 -8.30
C LEU A 44 -13.33 -10.97 -9.08
N SER A 45 -14.60 -11.07 -8.64
CA SER A 45 -15.74 -10.35 -9.21
C SER A 45 -15.56 -8.83 -9.21
N GLN A 46 -14.81 -8.27 -8.26
CA GLN A 46 -14.56 -6.83 -8.22
C GLN A 46 -13.75 -6.31 -9.42
N PHE A 47 -13.14 -7.19 -10.24
CA PHE A 47 -12.34 -6.86 -11.42
C PHE A 47 -13.02 -7.21 -12.75
N GLU A 48 -14.27 -7.66 -12.75
CA GLU A 48 -15.01 -8.07 -13.96
C GLU A 48 -15.30 -6.89 -14.90
N TRP A 49 -15.26 -5.68 -14.41
CA TRP A 49 -15.40 -4.45 -15.19
C TRP A 49 -14.23 -4.19 -16.16
N ILE A 50 -13.09 -4.89 -16.00
CA ILE A 50 -11.92 -4.71 -16.87
C ILE A 50 -12.14 -5.53 -18.15
N GLU A 51 -12.46 -4.87 -19.26
CA GLU A 51 -12.76 -5.50 -20.54
C GLU A 51 -11.55 -6.22 -21.12
N ASN A 52 -10.39 -5.54 -21.17
CA ASN A 52 -9.14 -6.11 -21.68
C ASN A 52 -8.32 -6.70 -20.52
N ARG A 53 -8.72 -7.89 -20.04
CA ARG A 53 -8.08 -8.58 -18.94
C ARG A 53 -7.41 -9.88 -19.37
N LEU A 54 -6.18 -10.11 -18.93
CA LEU A 54 -5.45 -11.37 -19.11
C LEU A 54 -5.04 -11.93 -17.75
N MET A 55 -5.45 -13.15 -17.44
CA MET A 55 -5.06 -13.85 -16.21
C MET A 55 -4.12 -15.02 -16.53
N TRP A 56 -3.14 -15.24 -15.64
CA TRP A 56 -2.29 -16.43 -15.69
C TRP A 56 -2.14 -17.07 -14.31
N ARG A 57 -1.89 -18.40 -14.32
CA ARG A 57 -1.66 -19.18 -13.11
C ARG A 57 -0.18 -19.37 -12.79
N ASP A 58 0.65 -19.44 -13.80
CA ASP A 58 2.09 -19.67 -13.69
C ASP A 58 2.88 -18.90 -14.75
N GLN A 59 4.22 -18.88 -14.59
CA GLN A 59 5.09 -18.15 -15.52
C GLN A 59 5.12 -18.77 -16.95
N ARG A 60 4.66 -20.02 -17.14
CA ARG A 60 4.62 -20.65 -18.47
C ARG A 60 3.46 -20.13 -19.29
N SER A 61 2.34 -19.80 -18.64
CA SER A 61 1.16 -19.20 -19.27
C SER A 61 1.39 -17.74 -19.70
N LEU A 62 2.47 -17.08 -19.24
CA LEU A 62 2.89 -15.74 -19.68
C LEU A 62 3.49 -15.68 -21.07
N ARG A 63 3.76 -16.82 -21.74
CA ARG A 63 4.37 -16.81 -23.10
C ARG A 63 3.51 -16.10 -24.15
N GLY A 64 2.20 -16.03 -23.97
CA GLY A 64 1.27 -15.31 -24.87
C GLY A 64 1.13 -13.82 -24.60
N ILE A 65 1.68 -13.28 -23.51
CA ILE A 65 1.44 -11.88 -23.10
C ILE A 65 1.98 -10.88 -24.13
N ALA A 66 3.14 -11.18 -24.73
CA ALA A 66 3.74 -10.30 -25.74
C ALA A 66 2.89 -10.18 -26.99
N THR A 67 2.16 -11.25 -27.39
CA THR A 67 1.23 -11.23 -28.52
C THR A 67 0.03 -10.36 -28.21
N ARG A 68 -0.61 -10.55 -27.05
CA ARG A 68 -1.75 -9.74 -26.59
C ARG A 68 -1.39 -8.26 -26.45
N LEU A 69 -0.20 -7.96 -25.92
CA LEU A 69 0.29 -6.59 -25.84
C LEU A 69 0.56 -5.98 -27.22
N LYS A 70 1.02 -6.77 -28.21
CA LYS A 70 1.20 -6.29 -29.60
C LYS A 70 -0.14 -5.94 -30.24
N GLU A 71 -1.17 -6.77 -30.04
CA GLU A 71 -2.54 -6.50 -30.50
C GLU A 71 -3.10 -5.23 -29.86
N PHE A 72 -2.93 -5.08 -28.55
CA PHE A 72 -3.36 -3.90 -27.80
C PHE A 72 -2.54 -2.65 -28.16
N ASN A 73 -1.27 -2.78 -28.51
CA ASN A 73 -0.33 -1.72 -28.88
C ASN A 73 -0.32 -0.54 -27.89
N PRO A 74 0.16 -0.74 -26.66
CA PRO A 74 0.12 0.28 -25.61
C PRO A 74 1.06 1.46 -25.90
N ASP A 75 0.62 2.67 -25.51
CA ASP A 75 1.46 3.86 -25.40
C ASP A 75 2.29 3.83 -24.11
N VAL A 76 1.72 3.25 -23.04
CA VAL A 76 2.35 3.09 -21.72
C VAL A 76 2.30 1.63 -21.29
N LEU A 77 3.45 1.09 -20.86
CA LEU A 77 3.57 -0.25 -20.29
C LEU A 77 4.08 -0.17 -18.86
N VAL A 78 3.18 -0.38 -17.88
CA VAL A 78 3.52 -0.51 -16.47
C VAL A 78 3.72 -1.99 -16.13
N PHE A 79 4.77 -2.33 -15.38
CA PHE A 79 5.02 -3.71 -14.99
C PHE A 79 5.62 -3.83 -13.59
N SER A 80 5.19 -4.85 -12.84
CA SER A 80 5.55 -5.06 -11.44
C SER A 80 6.94 -5.70 -11.29
N GLY A 81 7.96 -4.86 -11.18
CA GLY A 81 9.33 -5.28 -10.92
C GLY A 81 10.02 -6.06 -12.05
N TRP A 82 11.21 -6.59 -11.77
CA TRP A 82 12.01 -7.32 -12.76
C TRP A 82 12.18 -8.81 -12.46
N HIS A 83 11.52 -9.35 -11.44
CA HIS A 83 11.64 -10.76 -11.05
C HIS A 83 10.87 -11.71 -11.99
N VAL A 84 9.78 -11.27 -12.58
CA VAL A 84 8.96 -12.06 -13.51
C VAL A 84 9.55 -12.03 -14.92
N ARG A 85 9.90 -13.20 -15.47
CA ARG A 85 10.52 -13.30 -16.82
C ARG A 85 9.64 -12.69 -17.91
N GLY A 86 8.34 -12.99 -17.90
CA GLY A 86 7.40 -12.47 -18.90
C GLY A 86 7.31 -10.94 -18.91
N TYR A 87 7.45 -10.29 -17.74
CA TYR A 87 7.48 -8.82 -17.66
C TYR A 87 8.76 -8.25 -18.30
N ARG A 88 9.92 -8.88 -18.05
CA ARG A 88 11.18 -8.49 -18.69
C ARG A 88 11.13 -8.64 -20.21
N ASP A 89 10.53 -9.73 -20.68
CA ASP A 89 10.42 -10.00 -22.13
C ASP A 89 9.45 -9.00 -22.78
N ALA A 90 8.33 -8.67 -22.13
CA ALA A 90 7.44 -7.58 -22.55
C ALA A 90 8.16 -6.22 -22.57
N ALA A 91 8.84 -5.87 -21.50
CA ALA A 91 9.57 -4.60 -21.39
C ALA A 91 10.64 -4.45 -22.49
N ARG A 92 11.35 -5.53 -22.85
CA ARG A 92 12.31 -5.52 -23.96
C ARG A 92 11.62 -5.37 -25.33
N ALA A 93 10.50 -6.07 -25.55
CA ALA A 93 9.77 -6.05 -26.82
C ALA A 93 9.17 -4.68 -27.13
N PHE A 94 8.87 -3.88 -26.10
CA PHE A 94 8.29 -2.54 -26.21
C PHE A 94 9.30 -1.40 -26.03
N LYS A 95 10.60 -1.69 -26.00
CA LYS A 95 11.65 -0.65 -25.99
C LYS A 95 11.51 0.25 -27.23
N GLY A 96 11.39 1.57 -27.00
CA GLY A 96 11.20 2.58 -28.05
C GLY A 96 9.84 2.54 -28.74
N LYS A 97 8.87 1.72 -28.24
CA LYS A 97 7.50 1.62 -28.77
C LYS A 97 6.45 2.09 -27.78
N ALA A 98 6.70 1.91 -26.51
CA ALA A 98 5.87 2.39 -25.41
C ALA A 98 6.78 3.00 -24.34
N TRP A 99 6.26 3.93 -23.56
CA TRP A 99 6.89 4.39 -22.32
C TRP A 99 6.78 3.31 -21.27
N ARG A 100 7.93 2.79 -20.80
CA ARG A 100 7.99 1.62 -19.92
C ARG A 100 8.25 2.06 -18.49
N VAL A 101 7.29 1.79 -17.61
CA VAL A 101 7.33 2.13 -16.19
C VAL A 101 7.44 0.86 -15.37
N MET A 102 8.53 0.70 -14.64
CA MET A 102 8.73 -0.41 -13.71
C MET A 102 8.26 0.01 -12.32
N THR A 103 7.35 -0.74 -11.70
CA THR A 103 6.98 -0.46 -10.31
C THR A 103 7.93 -1.15 -9.34
N MET A 104 8.21 -0.50 -8.21
CA MET A 104 9.12 -1.02 -7.19
C MET A 104 8.70 -0.59 -5.79
N ASP A 105 8.42 -1.58 -4.93
CA ASP A 105 8.08 -1.40 -3.52
C ASP A 105 9.22 -1.79 -2.55
N ASN A 106 10.29 -2.36 -3.07
CA ASN A 106 11.44 -2.78 -2.27
C ASN A 106 12.29 -1.58 -1.83
N CYS A 107 12.49 -1.40 -0.52
CA CYS A 107 13.43 -0.43 0.02
C CYS A 107 14.87 -0.95 0.02
N TRP A 108 15.83 -0.04 0.12
CA TRP A 108 17.24 -0.38 0.28
C TRP A 108 17.52 -0.92 1.69
N LEU A 109 17.97 -2.17 1.78
CA LEU A 109 18.36 -2.85 3.01
C LEU A 109 19.88 -3.13 3.08
N GLY A 110 20.64 -2.83 2.03
CA GLY A 110 22.07 -3.10 1.98
C GLY A 110 22.45 -4.59 1.91
N THR A 111 21.52 -5.46 1.51
CA THR A 111 21.83 -6.90 1.38
C THR A 111 22.79 -7.17 0.24
N LEU A 112 23.56 -8.27 0.32
CA LEU A 112 24.48 -8.69 -0.75
C LEU A 112 23.77 -8.79 -2.11
N LYS A 113 22.54 -9.32 -2.12
CA LYS A 113 21.70 -9.39 -3.33
C LYS A 113 21.42 -8.01 -3.92
N GLN A 114 21.11 -7.02 -3.08
CA GLN A 114 20.87 -5.65 -3.52
C GLN A 114 22.18 -4.97 -3.97
N MET A 115 23.30 -5.21 -3.29
CA MET A 115 24.61 -4.69 -3.70
C MET A 115 25.00 -5.21 -5.11
N LEU A 116 24.82 -6.50 -5.36
CA LEU A 116 25.04 -7.09 -6.68
C LEU A 116 24.11 -6.51 -7.74
N ALA A 117 22.82 -6.28 -7.39
CA ALA A 117 21.87 -5.64 -8.29
C ALA A 117 22.28 -4.20 -8.65
N VAL A 118 22.84 -3.44 -7.70
CA VAL A 118 23.35 -2.07 -7.94
C VAL A 118 24.56 -2.08 -8.85
N ILE A 119 25.49 -3.02 -8.67
CA ILE A 119 26.68 -3.18 -9.54
C ILE A 119 26.22 -3.53 -10.98
N ALA A 120 25.28 -4.46 -11.11
CA ALA A 120 24.75 -4.90 -12.40
C ALA A 120 23.79 -3.90 -13.04
N ALA A 121 23.32 -2.88 -12.31
CA ALA A 121 22.22 -2.01 -12.72
C ALA A 121 22.37 -1.40 -14.13
N PRO A 122 23.54 -0.96 -14.59
CA PRO A 122 23.69 -0.42 -15.96
C PRO A 122 23.32 -1.41 -17.07
N ALA A 123 23.53 -2.72 -16.84
CA ALA A 123 23.18 -3.79 -17.76
C ALA A 123 21.82 -4.41 -17.43
N PHE A 124 21.45 -4.45 -16.15
CA PHE A 124 20.21 -5.02 -15.63
C PHE A 124 20.01 -4.60 -14.15
N PRO A 125 18.85 -4.05 -13.71
CA PRO A 125 17.57 -3.93 -14.44
C PRO A 125 17.35 -2.58 -15.17
N ARG A 126 18.26 -1.60 -15.07
CA ARG A 126 18.04 -0.22 -15.55
C ARG A 126 17.53 -0.11 -17.01
N PRO A 127 18.05 -0.90 -17.98
CA PRO A 127 17.59 -0.82 -19.39
C PRO A 127 16.17 -1.35 -19.64
N LEU A 128 15.55 -1.99 -18.65
CA LEU A 128 14.18 -2.53 -18.80
C LEU A 128 13.10 -1.44 -18.78
N ALA A 129 13.38 -0.29 -18.16
CA ALA A 129 12.38 0.74 -17.98
C ALA A 129 12.91 2.14 -18.29
N ASP A 130 12.03 2.99 -18.78
CA ASP A 130 12.28 4.39 -19.03
C ASP A 130 12.09 5.21 -17.75
N ALA A 131 11.13 4.79 -16.90
CA ALA A 131 10.88 5.35 -15.56
C ALA A 131 10.66 4.24 -14.52
N VAL A 132 10.78 4.59 -13.25
CA VAL A 132 10.43 3.72 -12.13
C VAL A 132 9.38 4.39 -11.24
N TRP A 133 8.35 3.64 -10.87
CA TRP A 133 7.29 4.11 -9.99
C TRP A 133 7.43 3.44 -8.62
N VAL A 134 7.71 4.23 -7.61
CA VAL A 134 8.00 3.77 -6.25
C VAL A 134 6.90 4.18 -5.27
N SER A 135 6.77 3.44 -4.18
CA SER A 135 5.78 3.75 -3.15
C SER A 135 6.11 5.02 -2.37
N GLY A 136 7.39 5.28 -2.09
CA GLY A 136 7.81 6.47 -1.37
C GLY A 136 9.33 6.63 -1.31
N GLU A 137 9.81 7.53 -0.43
CA GLU A 137 11.21 7.95 -0.40
C GLU A 137 12.19 6.81 -0.08
N ARG A 138 11.82 5.85 0.80
CA ARG A 138 12.69 4.68 1.10
C ARG A 138 12.97 3.84 -0.15
N GLN A 139 12.00 3.70 -1.04
CA GLN A 139 12.12 3.00 -2.31
C GLN A 139 12.83 3.84 -3.35
N ALA A 140 12.61 5.17 -3.36
CA ALA A 140 13.33 6.10 -4.22
C ALA A 140 14.84 6.07 -3.98
N VAL A 141 15.28 5.90 -2.72
CA VAL A 141 16.72 5.67 -2.40
C VAL A 141 17.26 4.45 -3.17
N PHE A 142 16.53 3.35 -3.20
CA PHE A 142 16.97 2.16 -3.94
C PHE A 142 16.93 2.38 -5.46
N ALA A 143 15.91 3.06 -5.98
CA ALA A 143 15.84 3.43 -7.40
C ALA A 143 17.04 4.26 -7.86
N ARG A 144 17.45 5.27 -7.07
CA ARG A 144 18.66 6.07 -7.34
C ARG A 144 19.94 5.22 -7.36
N LYS A 145 20.06 4.25 -6.44
CA LYS A 145 21.18 3.28 -6.48
C LYS A 145 21.16 2.40 -7.73
N LEU A 146 20.00 2.05 -8.25
CA LEU A 146 19.82 1.34 -9.52
C LEU A 146 20.01 2.25 -10.77
N ARG A 147 20.57 3.45 -10.58
CA ARG A 147 20.89 4.43 -11.65
C ARG A 147 19.65 5.05 -12.33
N PHE A 148 18.49 5.06 -11.69
CA PHE A 148 17.40 5.93 -12.14
C PHE A 148 17.66 7.35 -11.68
N GLU A 149 17.59 8.30 -12.62
CA GLU A 149 17.67 9.73 -12.32
C GLU A 149 16.40 10.21 -11.62
N GLN A 150 16.51 11.25 -10.78
CA GLN A 150 15.37 11.75 -10.00
C GLN A 150 14.16 12.10 -10.87
N ARG A 151 14.37 12.68 -12.06
CA ARG A 151 13.30 13.09 -13.00
C ARG A 151 12.45 11.94 -13.55
N VAL A 152 12.94 10.69 -13.49
CA VAL A 152 12.22 9.49 -13.94
C VAL A 152 11.81 8.59 -12.78
N ILE A 153 11.89 9.07 -11.54
CA ILE A 153 11.39 8.39 -10.35
C ILE A 153 10.03 9.00 -9.99
N LEU A 154 8.97 8.24 -10.24
CA LEU A 154 7.61 8.59 -9.85
C LEU A 154 7.38 8.10 -8.42
N ASN A 155 6.82 8.93 -7.55
CA ASN A 155 6.44 8.55 -6.18
C ASN A 155 4.92 8.38 -6.07
N GLY A 156 4.44 7.58 -5.11
CA GLY A 156 3.01 7.39 -4.87
C GLY A 156 2.42 6.18 -5.61
N LEU A 157 3.16 5.06 -5.68
CA LEU A 157 2.72 3.81 -6.31
C LEU A 157 1.43 3.23 -5.72
N TYR A 158 1.16 3.50 -4.45
CA TYR A 158 0.01 2.92 -3.74
C TYR A 158 -0.94 4.01 -3.24
N SER A 159 -2.21 3.78 -3.47
CA SER A 159 -3.32 4.49 -2.85
C SER A 159 -4.36 3.46 -2.36
N CYS A 160 -5.37 3.90 -1.61
CA CYS A 160 -6.53 3.09 -1.25
C CYS A 160 -7.79 3.65 -1.92
N ASP A 161 -8.94 3.01 -1.73
CA ASP A 161 -10.25 3.58 -2.07
C ASP A 161 -10.58 4.70 -1.07
N SER A 162 -9.89 5.85 -1.20
CA SER A 162 -10.02 6.98 -0.27
C SER A 162 -11.48 7.47 -0.16
N SER A 163 -12.24 7.42 -1.25
CA SER A 163 -13.63 7.86 -1.26
C SER A 163 -14.51 7.02 -0.34
N ALA A 164 -14.34 5.70 -0.31
CA ALA A 164 -15.09 4.81 0.57
C ALA A 164 -14.80 5.08 2.06
N PHE A 165 -13.52 5.30 2.41
CA PHE A 165 -13.13 5.61 3.79
C PHE A 165 -13.58 7.02 4.22
N HIS A 166 -13.49 8.01 3.33
CA HIS A 166 -14.02 9.37 3.58
C HIS A 166 -15.53 9.34 3.81
N ALA A 167 -16.29 8.62 2.96
CA ALA A 167 -17.74 8.48 3.13
C ALA A 167 -18.10 7.85 4.48
N ALA A 168 -17.47 6.74 4.85
CA ALA A 168 -17.70 6.08 6.13
C ALA A 168 -17.38 6.98 7.35
N ARG A 169 -16.34 7.82 7.26
CA ARG A 169 -16.04 8.82 8.27
C ARG A 169 -17.12 9.89 8.38
N LEU A 170 -17.58 10.41 7.24
CA LEU A 170 -18.63 11.45 7.22
C LEU A 170 -19.95 10.90 7.75
N GLU A 171 -20.34 9.69 7.39
CA GLU A 171 -21.53 9.02 7.93
C GLU A 171 -21.45 8.91 9.46
N ARG A 172 -20.34 8.43 10.00
CA ARG A 172 -20.15 8.35 11.47
C ARG A 172 -20.30 9.70 12.16
N ILE A 173 -19.75 10.77 11.56
CA ILE A 173 -19.84 12.14 12.13
C ILE A 173 -21.28 12.65 12.05
N ALA A 174 -21.99 12.43 10.93
CA ALA A 174 -23.35 12.87 10.72
C ALA A 174 -24.33 12.20 11.70
N ASP A 175 -24.11 10.93 11.99
CA ASP A 175 -24.90 10.16 12.96
C ASP A 175 -24.64 10.58 14.41
N GLY A 176 -23.75 11.54 14.65
CA GLY A 176 -23.34 11.96 15.99
C GLY A 176 -22.58 10.87 16.76
N ASN A 177 -22.20 9.78 16.06
CA ASN A 177 -21.50 8.67 16.69
C ASN A 177 -20.06 9.08 17.04
N THR A 178 -19.73 8.94 18.30
CA THR A 178 -18.36 9.00 18.76
C THR A 178 -17.63 7.70 18.37
N ARG A 179 -16.28 7.74 18.39
CA ARG A 179 -15.48 6.53 18.23
C ARG A 179 -15.86 5.46 19.25
N GLU A 180 -15.79 4.21 18.84
CA GLU A 180 -15.72 3.10 19.79
C GLU A 180 -14.31 3.05 20.39
N LEU A 181 -14.21 2.92 21.70
CA LEU A 181 -12.94 2.91 22.42
C LEU A 181 -12.22 1.58 22.23
N LYS A 182 -11.66 1.37 21.02
CA LYS A 182 -10.95 0.14 20.63
C LYS A 182 -9.72 0.45 19.80
N PHE A 183 -8.67 -0.35 20.00
CA PHE A 183 -7.54 -0.46 19.08
C PHE A 183 -7.89 -1.38 17.93
N LEU A 184 -7.29 -1.11 16.77
CA LEU A 184 -7.48 -1.91 15.57
C LEU A 184 -6.12 -2.32 15.02
N PHE A 185 -5.94 -3.60 14.74
CA PHE A 185 -4.87 -4.13 13.91
C PHE A 185 -5.49 -4.72 12.63
N VAL A 186 -4.94 -4.37 11.47
CA VAL A 186 -5.39 -4.91 10.18
C VAL A 186 -4.19 -5.38 9.38
N GLY A 187 -4.14 -6.66 9.05
CA GLY A 187 -3.07 -7.22 8.25
C GLY A 187 -2.89 -8.72 8.44
N ARG A 188 -2.03 -9.33 7.65
CA ARG A 188 -1.69 -10.75 7.83
C ARG A 188 -1.11 -10.99 9.22
N LEU A 189 -1.52 -12.07 9.86
CA LEU A 189 -0.98 -12.46 11.15
C LEU A 189 0.33 -13.25 10.95
N ALA A 190 1.37 -12.55 10.55
CA ALA A 190 2.67 -13.08 10.20
C ALA A 190 3.79 -12.46 11.05
N ARG A 191 4.95 -13.12 11.10
CA ARG A 191 6.05 -12.71 11.96
C ARG A 191 6.51 -11.27 11.67
N GLU A 192 6.65 -10.91 10.41
CA GLU A 192 7.10 -9.58 9.97
C GLU A 192 6.12 -8.47 10.34
N LYS A 193 4.88 -8.81 10.71
CA LYS A 193 3.88 -7.84 11.19
C LYS A 193 3.97 -7.54 12.69
N GLY A 194 4.96 -8.13 13.39
CA GLY A 194 5.22 -7.82 14.80
C GLY A 194 4.16 -8.35 15.77
N ILE A 195 3.49 -9.46 15.43
CA ILE A 195 2.35 -10.01 16.21
C ILE A 195 2.74 -10.34 17.66
N ARG A 196 3.99 -10.81 17.90
CA ARG A 196 4.47 -11.05 19.27
C ARG A 196 4.62 -9.76 20.08
N VAL A 197 5.15 -8.71 19.44
CA VAL A 197 5.28 -7.38 20.05
C VAL A 197 3.90 -6.83 20.40
N LEU A 198 2.92 -6.98 19.46
CA LEU A 198 1.54 -6.56 19.69
C LEU A 198 0.94 -7.23 20.92
N ALA A 199 1.04 -8.57 20.99
CA ALA A 199 0.48 -9.34 22.12
C ALA A 199 1.11 -8.95 23.46
N GLN A 200 2.45 -8.84 23.51
CA GLN A 200 3.18 -8.46 24.71
C GLN A 200 2.88 -7.01 25.14
N ALA A 201 2.91 -6.06 24.21
CA ALA A 201 2.59 -4.66 24.48
C ALA A 201 1.16 -4.48 24.96
N TYR A 202 0.21 -5.18 24.34
CA TYR A 202 -1.18 -5.14 24.74
C TYR A 202 -1.41 -5.73 26.14
N SER A 203 -0.75 -6.83 26.47
CA SER A 203 -0.78 -7.40 27.82
C SER A 203 -0.19 -6.43 28.87
N ALA A 204 0.95 -5.80 28.58
CA ALA A 204 1.57 -4.80 29.47
C ALA A 204 0.69 -3.56 29.64
N TYR A 205 0.09 -3.07 28.55
CA TYR A 205 -0.88 -1.97 28.56
C TYR A 205 -2.09 -2.29 29.46
N ARG A 206 -2.70 -3.47 29.31
CA ARG A 206 -3.84 -3.90 30.12
C ARG A 206 -3.54 -3.95 31.62
N ALA A 207 -2.32 -4.30 31.98
CA ALA A 207 -1.90 -4.34 33.38
C ALA A 207 -1.77 -2.94 34.02
N ARG A 208 -1.67 -1.87 33.21
CA ARG A 208 -1.47 -0.48 33.68
C ARG A 208 -2.74 0.35 33.75
N VAL A 209 -3.74 -0.02 32.96
CA VAL A 209 -4.95 0.80 32.73
C VAL A 209 -6.15 0.14 33.40
N SER A 210 -6.92 0.88 34.21
CA SER A 210 -8.08 0.36 34.90
C SER A 210 -9.24 -0.01 33.96
N ALA A 211 -9.41 0.71 32.84
CA ALA A 211 -10.43 0.47 31.81
C ALA A 211 -9.77 0.36 30.43
N PRO A 212 -9.06 -0.74 30.15
CA PRO A 212 -8.32 -0.90 28.90
C PRO A 212 -9.27 -1.07 27.72
N TRP A 213 -8.95 -0.40 26.60
CA TRP A 213 -9.67 -0.60 25.35
C TRP A 213 -9.41 -2.00 24.77
N PRO A 214 -10.41 -2.66 24.19
CA PRO A 214 -10.20 -3.92 23.47
C PRO A 214 -9.31 -3.71 22.24
N LEU A 215 -8.64 -4.79 21.81
CA LEU A 215 -7.87 -4.85 20.59
C LEU A 215 -8.55 -5.78 19.59
N ILE A 216 -8.99 -5.21 18.48
CA ILE A 216 -9.60 -5.96 17.39
C ILE A 216 -8.52 -6.28 16.35
N CYS A 217 -8.31 -7.57 16.08
CA CYS A 217 -7.31 -8.06 15.12
C CYS A 217 -7.99 -8.63 13.87
N CYS A 218 -7.83 -7.92 12.75
CA CYS A 218 -8.40 -8.28 11.46
C CYS A 218 -7.33 -8.88 10.55
N GLY A 219 -7.53 -10.12 10.15
CA GLY A 219 -6.64 -10.88 9.28
C GLY A 219 -6.45 -12.31 9.73
N THR A 220 -5.75 -13.07 8.92
CA THR A 220 -5.40 -14.48 9.15
C THR A 220 -3.89 -14.69 8.96
N GLY A 221 -3.36 -15.79 9.47
CA GLY A 221 -1.97 -16.14 9.25
C GLY A 221 -1.37 -17.06 10.30
N SER A 222 -0.10 -17.41 10.11
CA SER A 222 0.62 -18.40 10.92
C SER A 222 0.82 -18.00 12.40
N MET A 223 0.53 -16.75 12.76
CA MET A 223 0.72 -16.23 14.12
C MET A 223 -0.60 -16.06 14.89
N GLU A 224 -1.72 -16.58 14.38
CA GLU A 224 -3.05 -16.50 15.05
C GLU A 224 -3.00 -17.01 16.50
N THR A 225 -2.35 -18.13 16.73
CA THR A 225 -2.23 -18.74 18.06
C THR A 225 -1.53 -17.88 19.11
N VAL A 226 -0.83 -16.83 18.69
CA VAL A 226 -0.19 -15.85 19.60
C VAL A 226 -1.20 -14.90 20.21
N LEU A 227 -2.28 -14.62 19.50
CA LEU A 227 -3.33 -13.68 19.90
C LEU A 227 -4.59 -14.38 20.43
N ASP A 228 -4.84 -15.60 19.93
CA ASP A 228 -6.04 -16.36 20.25
C ASP A 228 -6.14 -16.66 21.76
N GLY A 229 -7.34 -16.45 22.29
CA GLY A 229 -7.63 -16.65 23.73
C GLY A 229 -7.00 -15.63 24.67
N GLN A 230 -6.30 -14.60 24.19
CA GLN A 230 -5.75 -13.54 25.04
C GLN A 230 -6.85 -12.60 25.54
N PRO A 231 -6.88 -12.26 26.84
CA PRO A 231 -7.91 -11.38 27.39
C PRO A 231 -7.97 -10.02 26.69
N GLY A 232 -9.15 -9.64 26.19
CA GLY A 232 -9.42 -8.35 25.55
C GLY A 232 -8.98 -8.25 24.08
N ILE A 233 -8.44 -9.33 23.51
CA ILE A 233 -8.17 -9.45 22.06
C ILE A 233 -9.35 -10.17 21.40
N GLU A 234 -9.85 -9.59 20.32
CA GLU A 234 -10.89 -10.15 19.47
C GLU A 234 -10.34 -10.38 18.08
N MET A 235 -10.52 -11.61 17.59
CA MET A 235 -10.06 -12.04 16.26
C MET A 235 -11.25 -12.08 15.30
N THR A 236 -11.23 -11.28 14.23
CA THR A 236 -12.33 -11.25 13.24
C THR A 236 -12.08 -12.11 12.02
N GLY A 237 -10.85 -12.62 11.85
CA GLY A 237 -10.45 -13.23 10.59
C GLY A 237 -10.26 -12.20 9.46
N PHE A 238 -10.30 -12.66 8.22
CA PHE A 238 -10.16 -11.82 7.04
C PHE A 238 -11.41 -10.95 6.83
N ILE A 239 -11.22 -9.64 6.69
CA ILE A 239 -12.27 -8.66 6.40
C ILE A 239 -12.20 -8.27 4.92
N GLN A 240 -13.34 -8.29 4.23
CA GLN A 240 -13.40 -7.85 2.84
C GLN A 240 -13.18 -6.32 2.72
N PRO A 241 -12.57 -5.84 1.62
CA PRO A 241 -12.32 -4.41 1.41
C PRO A 241 -13.55 -3.53 1.55
N SER A 242 -14.74 -4.03 1.21
CA SER A 242 -16.01 -3.29 1.33
C SER A 242 -16.47 -3.03 2.77
N GLU A 243 -16.01 -3.84 3.73
CA GLU A 243 -16.40 -3.73 5.15
C GLU A 243 -15.40 -2.91 5.97
N LEU A 244 -14.16 -2.84 5.47
CA LEU A 244 -13.04 -2.20 6.17
C LEU A 244 -13.24 -0.70 6.44
N PRO A 245 -13.82 0.13 5.53
CA PRO A 245 -14.07 1.54 5.78
C PRO A 245 -14.93 1.79 7.03
N ARG A 246 -16.03 1.03 7.17
CA ARG A 246 -16.93 1.16 8.32
C ARG A 246 -16.25 0.74 9.62
N LEU A 247 -15.52 -0.37 9.59
CA LEU A 247 -14.77 -0.84 10.76
C LEU A 247 -13.72 0.18 11.21
N MET A 248 -12.93 0.71 10.27
CA MET A 248 -11.91 1.71 10.59
C MET A 248 -12.52 3.01 11.09
N SER A 249 -13.56 3.51 10.45
CA SER A 249 -14.18 4.76 10.87
C SER A 249 -14.74 4.69 12.30
N SER A 250 -15.13 3.51 12.78
CA SER A 250 -15.67 3.30 14.14
C SER A 250 -14.57 3.18 15.20
N ALA A 251 -13.36 2.75 14.87
CA ALA A 251 -12.28 2.52 15.84
C ALA A 251 -11.66 3.82 16.39
N ALA A 252 -10.88 3.71 17.46
CA ALA A 252 -10.20 4.85 18.06
C ALA A 252 -8.74 5.03 17.61
N CYS A 253 -8.03 3.95 17.27
CA CYS A 253 -6.62 4.01 16.89
C CYS A 253 -6.20 2.76 16.14
N LEU A 254 -5.44 2.93 15.05
CA LEU A 254 -4.75 1.82 14.38
C LEU A 254 -3.42 1.55 15.07
N VAL A 255 -3.07 0.27 15.26
CA VAL A 255 -1.76 -0.17 15.79
C VAL A 255 -1.08 -1.08 14.77
N LEU A 256 0.13 -0.71 14.33
CA LEU A 256 0.89 -1.47 13.32
C LEU A 256 2.35 -1.67 13.74
N PRO A 257 2.67 -2.72 14.53
CA PRO A 257 4.00 -2.95 15.10
C PRO A 257 4.95 -3.72 14.16
N SER A 258 4.79 -3.58 12.85
CA SER A 258 5.54 -4.37 11.88
C SER A 258 7.06 -4.24 12.04
N ASP A 259 7.78 -5.36 11.98
CA ASP A 259 9.24 -5.43 11.95
C ASP A 259 9.80 -5.09 10.58
N PHE A 260 9.03 -5.41 9.56
CA PHE A 260 9.34 -5.09 8.18
C PHE A 260 8.05 -4.87 7.39
N GLU A 261 7.91 -3.67 6.86
CA GLU A 261 6.77 -3.27 6.07
C GLU A 261 7.21 -2.29 4.98
N PRO A 262 7.33 -2.72 3.74
CA PRO A 262 7.79 -1.85 2.64
C PRO A 262 6.93 -0.59 2.48
N TRP A 263 5.59 -0.73 2.60
CA TRP A 263 4.67 0.41 2.52
C TRP A 263 3.61 0.39 3.62
N ALA A 264 2.64 -0.50 3.61
CA ALA A 264 1.42 -0.54 4.41
C ALA A 264 0.33 0.43 3.92
N VAL A 265 -0.47 -0.02 2.96
CA VAL A 265 -1.65 0.72 2.50
C VAL A 265 -2.63 0.98 3.64
N VAL A 266 -2.70 0.08 4.62
CA VAL A 266 -3.57 0.19 5.81
C VAL A 266 -3.35 1.48 6.62
N VAL A 267 -2.15 2.07 6.61
CA VAL A 267 -1.90 3.37 7.26
C VAL A 267 -2.62 4.50 6.50
N HIS A 268 -2.65 4.43 5.17
CA HIS A 268 -3.41 5.39 4.36
C HIS A 268 -4.91 5.20 4.54
N GLU A 269 -5.40 3.96 4.55
CA GLU A 269 -6.79 3.62 4.84
C GLU A 269 -7.23 4.16 6.21
N ALA A 270 -6.42 3.97 7.24
CA ALA A 270 -6.66 4.52 8.57
C ALA A 270 -6.68 6.06 8.56
N ALA A 271 -5.75 6.69 7.87
CA ALA A 271 -5.72 8.14 7.73
C ALA A 271 -6.98 8.67 7.03
N CYS A 272 -7.45 8.03 5.94
CA CYS A 272 -8.69 8.37 5.26
C CYS A 272 -9.92 8.23 6.16
N ALA A 273 -9.94 7.23 7.04
CA ALA A 273 -10.98 7.05 8.05
C ALA A 273 -10.86 8.03 9.24
N GLY A 274 -9.80 8.82 9.29
CA GLY A 274 -9.51 9.74 10.38
C GLY A 274 -9.05 9.02 11.66
N LEU A 275 -8.37 7.87 11.54
CA LEU A 275 -7.79 7.20 12.71
C LEU A 275 -6.40 7.77 13.03
N PRO A 276 -6.13 8.11 14.29
CA PRO A 276 -4.77 8.17 14.81
C PRO A 276 -4.03 6.84 14.63
N VAL A 277 -2.72 6.89 14.43
CA VAL A 277 -1.92 5.71 14.10
C VAL A 277 -0.74 5.55 15.05
N LEU A 278 -0.59 4.36 15.64
CA LEU A 278 0.62 3.91 16.31
C LEU A 278 1.36 2.94 15.39
N ALA A 279 2.45 3.37 14.79
CA ALA A 279 3.20 2.56 13.85
C ALA A 279 4.67 2.40 14.26
N SER A 280 5.24 1.24 13.95
CA SER A 280 6.69 1.11 14.11
C SER A 280 7.44 1.97 13.08
N ASN A 281 8.65 2.38 13.43
CA ASN A 281 9.56 3.09 12.51
C ASN A 281 10.00 2.26 11.29
N ARG A 282 9.57 0.99 11.20
CA ARG A 282 9.82 0.09 10.05
C ARG A 282 8.71 0.11 9.00
N VAL A 283 7.60 0.77 9.28
CA VAL A 283 6.49 0.93 8.34
C VAL A 283 6.82 2.01 7.31
N GLY A 284 6.82 1.66 6.02
CA GLY A 284 7.27 2.55 4.94
C GLY A 284 6.38 3.77 4.76
N SER A 285 5.06 3.61 4.78
CA SER A 285 4.10 4.71 4.62
C SER A 285 4.05 5.63 5.86
N ALA A 286 4.44 5.13 7.03
CA ALA A 286 4.38 5.91 8.26
C ALA A 286 5.28 7.14 8.24
N ILE A 287 6.43 7.11 7.53
CA ILE A 287 7.28 8.31 7.39
C ILE A 287 6.63 9.45 6.61
N HIS A 288 5.57 9.16 5.86
CA HIS A 288 4.82 10.15 5.07
C HIS A 288 3.49 10.51 5.72
N LEU A 289 2.83 9.55 6.37
CA LEU A 289 1.45 9.65 6.82
C LEU A 289 1.29 9.71 8.34
N VAL A 290 2.37 9.58 9.12
CA VAL A 290 2.32 9.68 10.58
C VAL A 290 3.31 10.73 11.07
N GLN A 291 2.80 11.83 11.61
CA GLN A 291 3.57 12.88 12.23
C GLN A 291 3.42 12.78 13.76
N PRO A 292 4.51 12.46 14.49
CA PRO A 292 4.45 12.27 15.94
C PRO A 292 3.84 13.46 16.69
N GLY A 293 2.84 13.16 17.54
CA GLY A 293 2.09 14.17 18.31
C GLY A 293 1.03 14.93 17.50
N TYR A 294 0.98 14.80 16.18
CA TYR A 294 -0.01 15.47 15.33
C TYR A 294 -1.16 14.55 14.95
N ASN A 295 -0.89 13.38 14.38
CA ASN A 295 -1.92 12.41 13.99
C ASN A 295 -1.63 10.98 14.47
N GLY A 296 -0.64 10.79 15.32
CA GLY A 296 -0.24 9.50 15.84
C GLY A 296 1.16 9.52 16.43
N TYR A 297 1.77 8.36 16.57
CA TYR A 297 3.13 8.22 17.09
C TYR A 297 3.89 7.12 16.38
N LEU A 298 5.21 7.29 16.34
CA LEU A 298 6.16 6.28 15.86
C LEU A 298 6.92 5.70 17.07
N PHE A 299 7.19 4.40 17.02
CA PHE A 299 7.99 3.71 18.02
C PHE A 299 9.02 2.77 17.37
N ASP A 300 10.05 2.40 18.09
CA ASP A 300 11.03 1.44 17.58
C ASP A 300 10.40 0.05 17.48
N SER A 301 10.60 -0.63 16.34
CA SER A 301 10.15 -2.01 16.21
C SER A 301 10.79 -2.86 17.30
N GLN A 302 10.09 -3.80 17.90
CA GLN A 302 10.48 -4.57 19.09
C GLN A 302 10.38 -3.81 20.44
N ASP A 303 10.09 -2.53 20.47
CA ASP A 303 9.86 -1.78 21.72
C ASP A 303 8.45 -2.03 22.27
N THR A 304 8.32 -3.15 22.98
CA THR A 304 7.06 -3.56 23.62
C THR A 304 6.59 -2.56 24.67
N GLU A 305 7.52 -2.03 25.46
CA GLU A 305 7.22 -1.09 26.54
C GLU A 305 6.81 0.29 26.00
N GLY A 306 7.51 0.78 24.98
CA GLY A 306 7.14 2.01 24.28
C GLY A 306 5.76 1.93 23.66
N LEU A 307 5.43 0.82 22.98
CA LEU A 307 4.10 0.62 22.41
C LEU A 307 3.02 0.56 23.52
N ALA A 308 3.26 -0.15 24.62
CA ALA A 308 2.31 -0.20 25.74
C ALA A 308 2.06 1.19 26.34
N GLY A 309 3.10 2.01 26.49
CA GLY A 309 2.99 3.40 26.94
C GLY A 309 2.19 4.28 25.98
N LEU A 310 2.38 4.12 24.68
CA LEU A 310 1.60 4.83 23.66
C LEU A 310 0.13 4.41 23.65
N MET A 311 -0.18 3.12 23.83
CA MET A 311 -1.55 2.63 23.99
C MET A 311 -2.22 3.24 25.22
N GLN A 312 -1.51 3.33 26.34
CA GLN A 312 -1.99 4.01 27.55
C GLN A 312 -2.27 5.49 27.26
N ALA A 313 -1.34 6.21 26.65
CA ALA A 313 -1.50 7.63 26.32
C ALA A 313 -2.71 7.88 25.41
N MET A 314 -2.97 6.99 24.44
CA MET A 314 -4.18 7.07 23.61
C MET A 314 -5.46 6.85 24.40
N THR A 315 -5.46 5.94 25.37
CA THR A 315 -6.62 5.65 26.23
C THR A 315 -6.94 6.82 27.16
N GLU A 316 -5.91 7.47 27.71
CA GLU A 316 -6.02 8.61 28.63
C GLU A 316 -6.25 9.96 27.92
N MET A 317 -6.18 9.96 26.56
CA MET A 317 -6.34 11.18 25.78
C MET A 317 -7.77 11.70 25.83
N SER A 318 -7.91 13.00 26.11
CA SER A 318 -9.21 13.67 26.09
C SER A 318 -9.85 13.65 24.71
N GLU A 319 -11.18 13.58 24.64
CA GLU A 319 -11.93 13.56 23.38
C GLU A 319 -11.59 14.74 22.45
N PRO A 320 -11.45 16.00 22.91
CA PRO A 320 -11.04 17.10 22.04
C PRO A 320 -9.66 16.93 21.41
N ASN A 321 -8.69 16.35 22.14
CA ASN A 321 -7.34 16.10 21.60
C ASN A 321 -7.34 14.94 20.64
N TRP A 322 -8.12 13.89 20.90
CA TRP A 322 -8.30 12.80 19.96
C TRP A 322 -8.92 13.31 18.65
N ARG A 323 -9.94 14.16 18.71
CA ARG A 323 -10.57 14.75 17.49
C ARG A 323 -9.58 15.53 16.67
N LYS A 324 -8.71 16.33 17.29
CA LYS A 324 -7.63 17.02 16.58
C LYS A 324 -6.69 16.06 15.85
N MET A 325 -6.29 14.97 16.52
CA MET A 325 -5.49 13.91 15.86
C MET A 325 -6.23 13.23 14.72
N SER A 326 -7.52 12.95 14.91
CA SER A 326 -8.39 12.36 13.89
C SER A 326 -8.49 13.25 12.65
N ASP A 327 -8.73 14.54 12.84
CA ASP A 327 -8.79 15.52 11.76
C ASP A 327 -7.44 15.67 11.05
N ALA A 328 -6.34 15.65 11.80
CA ALA A 328 -4.99 15.68 11.26
C ALA A 328 -4.68 14.44 10.39
N SER A 329 -5.09 13.23 10.83
CA SER A 329 -4.98 12.02 10.02
C SER A 329 -5.73 12.16 8.70
N PHE A 330 -6.98 12.62 8.76
CA PHE A 330 -7.79 12.85 7.58
C PHE A 330 -7.16 13.86 6.61
N GLN A 331 -6.60 14.96 7.11
CA GLN A 331 -5.90 15.95 6.30
C GLN A 331 -4.69 15.36 5.58
N LEU A 332 -3.87 14.56 6.27
CA LEU A 332 -2.69 13.93 5.67
C LEU A 332 -3.04 12.89 4.61
N SER A 333 -4.21 12.26 4.67
CA SER A 333 -4.64 11.23 3.72
C SER A 333 -4.74 11.71 2.28
N HIS A 334 -5.05 13.00 2.07
CA HIS A 334 -5.26 13.58 0.74
C HIS A 334 -4.00 13.59 -0.15
N GLN A 335 -2.82 13.35 0.43
CA GLN A 335 -1.57 13.28 -0.32
C GLN A 335 -1.49 12.07 -1.28
N TYR A 336 -2.33 11.03 -1.07
CA TYR A 336 -2.27 9.74 -1.75
C TYR A 336 -3.62 9.29 -2.31
N SER A 337 -4.41 10.19 -2.89
CA SER A 337 -5.71 9.83 -3.46
C SER A 337 -5.58 8.98 -4.74
N THR A 338 -6.66 8.31 -5.15
CA THR A 338 -6.73 7.57 -6.42
C THR A 338 -6.58 8.48 -7.63
N GLU A 339 -7.08 9.70 -7.55
CA GLU A 339 -6.92 10.74 -8.57
C GLU A 339 -5.44 11.10 -8.73
N ARG A 340 -4.75 11.36 -7.61
CA ARG A 340 -3.32 11.66 -7.64
C ARG A 340 -2.50 10.49 -8.17
N TRP A 341 -2.89 9.26 -7.87
CA TRP A 341 -2.26 8.05 -8.42
C TRP A 341 -2.35 8.03 -9.96
N ALA A 342 -3.52 8.30 -10.52
CA ALA A 342 -3.72 8.38 -11.96
C ALA A 342 -2.93 9.55 -12.57
N ASP A 343 -2.98 10.73 -11.94
CA ASP A 343 -2.28 11.93 -12.41
C ASP A 343 -0.77 11.71 -12.47
N ILE A 344 -0.15 11.06 -11.47
CA ILE A 344 1.29 10.76 -11.46
C ILE A 344 1.71 9.99 -12.72
N LEU A 345 0.93 8.99 -13.13
CA LEU A 345 1.24 8.20 -14.34
C LEU A 345 1.05 9.03 -15.61
N LEU A 346 -0.06 9.78 -15.70
CA LEU A 346 -0.40 10.56 -16.89
C LEU A 346 0.53 11.77 -17.08
N GLU A 347 0.83 12.50 -16.01
CA GLU A 347 1.80 13.62 -16.00
C GLU A 347 3.20 13.11 -16.36
N GLY A 348 3.62 11.98 -15.77
CA GLY A 348 4.91 11.36 -16.05
C GLY A 348 5.07 11.00 -17.53
N TYR A 349 4.03 10.43 -18.13
CA TYR A 349 4.00 10.15 -19.57
C TYR A 349 4.10 11.44 -20.40
N SER A 350 3.31 12.45 -20.07
CA SER A 350 3.32 13.73 -20.77
C SER A 350 4.70 14.41 -20.74
N MET A 351 5.34 14.42 -19.57
CA MET A 351 6.71 14.95 -19.41
C MET A 351 7.73 14.16 -20.23
N ALA A 352 7.62 12.82 -20.28
CA ALA A 352 8.52 11.99 -21.07
C ALA A 352 8.40 12.29 -22.58
N MET A 353 7.18 12.44 -23.09
CA MET A 353 6.95 12.75 -24.51
C MET A 353 7.42 14.15 -24.90
N SER A 354 7.25 15.14 -24.01
CA SER A 354 7.73 16.51 -24.23
C SER A 354 9.27 16.57 -24.28
N ALA A 355 9.95 15.80 -23.43
CA ALA A 355 11.42 15.74 -23.44
C ALA A 355 11.99 15.11 -24.72
N ASP A 356 11.32 14.07 -25.26
CA ASP A 356 11.71 13.42 -26.54
C ASP A 356 11.52 14.36 -27.75
N SER A 357 10.49 15.21 -27.76
CA SER A 357 10.23 16.18 -28.81
C SER A 357 11.25 17.34 -28.82
N SER A 358 11.82 17.68 -27.65
CA SER A 358 12.81 18.76 -27.50
C SER A 358 14.24 18.32 -27.84
N SER A 359 14.47 17.00 -27.95
CA SER A 359 15.79 16.40 -28.24
C SER A 359 15.97 15.98 -29.70
N ARG A 360 14.92 16.14 -30.51
CA ARG A 360 14.90 15.95 -31.99
C ARG A 360 14.96 17.29 -32.69
#